data_c68b3f6c74098fe70409ee343691dc6e
#
_entry.id   c68b3f6c74098fe70409ee343691dc6e
#
_cell.length_a   1.000
_cell.length_b   1.000
_cell.length_c   1.000
_cell.angle_alpha   90.00
_cell.angle_beta   90.00
_cell.angle_gamma   90.00
#
_symmetry.space_group_name_H-M   'P 1'
#
loop_
_entity.id
_entity.type
_entity.pdbx_description
1 polymer ?
#
loop_
_entity_poly.entity_id
_entity_poly.type
_entity_poly.pdbx_seq_one_letter_code
_entity_poly.pdbx_strand_id
1 'polypeptide(L)'
;MKPRLVLAATLCSVLWAAAAQAAPRLDLVMKPHATGDQNSYLAVSMTLESPKAAAGETLIHIPLKIVGIPTARYDGNAISARDDSGPLDLTAEDEPPTPQWIYRHWKVSRATVGDVVVTYQAPPRKITATTNNGPLFDLREEAGGFAGAGVGFLALPVKEGPYQVHLKWDLSDAPPGSRGEWSLADGDTTVEVPAQVLAFSYYAVGPLHSIPPVSNGKFGLYWLGQPSFDISVLGERIMSLYGTLSTFFGDTDSSYRVFMRQNPYEGTGGSALAHSFMFGYNPPARPTVDDLQDLLAHEMTHNWPEMDGEHGDTAWYSEGTAEYYSLLLSHRGGQLTTEKYLADINERADAYYSNPYLNLTNPQAAKIFWTDPIAQTVPYGRGFLYLVNTDAEIRAQSHGKRSLDDVVLEIYRRGKNKEPHGVPQWLELVGKDLGAKRARSEYDAMVAGTPILPARNRFSPCFTVAHRVVHVFQLGFARASLNDGGVIHDLVPGSAADRAGIRDGDQVVAVHGLVETRKHEDKPLTLTVRHGATQTEITYTPRDAEVPGYGWVRNPRAAEGTCKF
;
A
#
# COMPACT_ATOMS: atom_id res chain seq x y z
N MET A 1 73.31 42.07 12.27
CA MET A 1 72.52 40.91 12.74
C MET A 1 71.40 41.40 13.63
N LYS A 2 70.18 41.34 13.18
CA LYS A 2 68.97 41.70 13.97
C LYS A 2 68.15 40.44 14.20
N PRO A 3 67.70 40.14 15.43
CA PRO A 3 66.84 39.00 15.71
C PRO A 3 65.40 39.32 15.33
N ARG A 4 64.74 38.40 14.61
CA ARG A 4 63.30 38.43 14.32
C ARG A 4 62.53 37.78 15.47
N LEU A 5 61.66 38.56 16.08
CA LEU A 5 60.63 38.06 17.01
C LEU A 5 59.57 37.30 16.19
N VAL A 6 59.32 36.07 16.58
CA VAL A 6 58.19 35.27 16.12
C VAL A 6 57.07 35.40 17.15
N LEU A 7 55.98 36.07 16.75
CA LEU A 7 54.72 36.13 17.54
C LEU A 7 53.93 34.85 17.26
N ALA A 8 53.79 34.00 18.24
CA ALA A 8 52.89 32.86 18.18
C ALA A 8 51.48 33.35 18.54
N ALA A 9 50.57 33.43 17.54
CA ALA A 9 49.15 33.67 17.76
C ALA A 9 48.45 32.34 18.08
N THR A 10 48.06 32.17 19.34
CA THR A 10 47.22 31.04 19.78
C THR A 10 45.77 31.32 19.37
N LEU A 11 45.30 30.64 18.31
CA LEU A 11 43.86 30.60 17.96
C LEU A 11 43.16 29.68 18.98
N CYS A 12 42.38 30.28 19.90
CA CYS A 12 41.37 29.57 20.66
C CYS A 12 40.17 29.33 19.70
N SER A 13 40.07 28.12 19.12
CA SER A 13 38.88 27.63 18.48
C SER A 13 37.83 27.28 19.52
N VAL A 14 36.86 28.18 19.74
CA VAL A 14 35.65 27.88 20.50
C VAL A 14 34.80 26.97 19.63
N LEU A 15 34.88 25.66 19.91
CA LEU A 15 33.92 24.68 19.40
C LEU A 15 32.57 24.98 20.06
N TRP A 16 31.69 25.66 19.35
CA TRP A 16 30.27 25.66 19.65
C TRP A 16 29.75 24.25 19.33
N ALA A 17 29.67 23.40 20.33
CA ALA A 17 28.82 22.22 20.27
C ALA A 17 27.39 22.75 20.22
N ALA A 18 26.78 22.78 19.04
CA ALA A 18 25.33 22.94 18.94
C ALA A 18 24.75 21.77 19.73
N ALA A 19 24.20 22.04 20.90
CA ALA A 19 23.41 21.06 21.63
C ALA A 19 22.27 20.65 20.69
N ALA A 20 22.24 19.39 20.27
CA ALA A 20 21.11 18.85 19.52
C ALA A 20 19.88 19.07 20.40
N GLN A 21 18.98 19.94 19.95
CA GLN A 21 17.74 20.21 20.68
C GLN A 21 16.94 18.92 20.65
N ALA A 22 16.53 18.41 21.83
CA ALA A 22 15.68 17.22 21.92
C ALA A 22 14.42 17.42 21.08
N ALA A 23 13.96 16.35 20.43
CA ALA A 23 12.72 16.40 19.68
C ALA A 23 11.55 16.84 20.59
N PRO A 24 10.67 17.73 20.16
CA PRO A 24 9.54 18.17 20.98
C PRO A 24 8.60 17.00 21.27
N ARG A 25 8.00 16.99 22.45
CA ARG A 25 7.04 15.96 22.86
C ARG A 25 5.70 16.12 22.12
N LEU A 26 5.13 14.97 21.75
CA LEU A 26 3.77 14.83 21.25
C LEU A 26 3.08 13.72 22.04
N ASP A 27 2.17 14.07 22.94
CA ASP A 27 1.38 13.07 23.65
C ASP A 27 0.09 12.81 22.86
N LEU A 28 -0.20 11.56 22.54
CA LEU A 28 -1.37 11.12 21.78
C LEU A 28 -2.15 10.11 22.61
N VAL A 29 -3.35 10.49 23.06
CA VAL A 29 -4.26 9.60 23.80
C VAL A 29 -5.44 9.26 22.92
N MET A 30 -5.70 7.97 22.75
CA MET A 30 -6.85 7.44 22.00
C MET A 30 -7.77 6.65 22.92
N LYS A 31 -9.09 7.00 22.87
CA LYS A 31 -10.11 6.37 23.69
C LYS A 31 -11.25 5.87 22.80
N PRO A 32 -11.46 4.55 22.66
CA PRO A 32 -12.55 4.01 21.86
C PRO A 32 -13.90 4.16 22.58
N HIS A 33 -14.91 4.58 21.81
CA HIS A 33 -16.32 4.57 22.20
C HIS A 33 -17.11 3.84 21.12
N ALA A 34 -17.13 2.50 21.21
CA ALA A 34 -17.75 1.62 20.22
C ALA A 34 -19.14 1.22 20.69
N THR A 35 -20.18 1.77 20.09
CA THR A 35 -21.60 1.52 20.41
C THR A 35 -22.30 0.64 19.38
N GLY A 36 -21.64 0.38 18.23
CA GLY A 36 -22.19 -0.40 17.12
C GLY A 36 -23.17 0.39 16.25
N ASP A 37 -23.30 1.69 16.45
CA ASP A 37 -24.24 2.57 15.74
C ASP A 37 -23.58 3.86 15.24
N GLN A 38 -24.40 4.87 14.95
CA GLN A 38 -23.92 6.18 14.47
C GLN A 38 -23.25 7.05 15.54
N ASN A 39 -23.34 6.65 16.83
CA ASN A 39 -22.73 7.38 17.93
C ASN A 39 -21.32 6.86 18.27
N SER A 40 -20.83 5.89 17.55
CA SER A 40 -19.48 5.37 17.73
C SER A 40 -18.42 6.36 17.26
N TYR A 41 -17.35 6.50 18.03
CA TYR A 41 -16.19 7.33 17.67
C TYR A 41 -14.93 6.86 18.41
N LEU A 42 -13.77 7.23 17.86
CA LEU A 42 -12.50 7.18 18.56
C LEU A 42 -12.18 8.58 19.06
N ALA A 43 -12.21 8.80 20.37
CA ALA A 43 -11.81 10.08 20.95
C ALA A 43 -10.29 10.21 20.86
N VAL A 44 -9.82 11.36 20.38
CA VAL A 44 -8.40 11.71 20.25
C VAL A 44 -8.10 12.96 21.07
N SER A 45 -7.08 12.86 21.92
CA SER A 45 -6.48 13.99 22.62
C SER A 45 -4.99 14.04 22.30
N MET A 46 -4.54 15.15 21.72
CA MET A 46 -3.15 15.35 21.31
C MET A 46 -2.60 16.58 22.02
N THR A 47 -1.46 16.43 22.72
CA THR A 47 -0.72 17.54 23.33
C THR A 47 0.55 17.81 22.55
N LEU A 48 0.69 19.01 22.03
CA LEU A 48 1.88 19.51 21.33
C LEU A 48 2.72 20.35 22.30
N GLU A 49 3.94 19.95 22.57
CA GLU A 49 4.85 20.72 23.43
C GLU A 49 5.26 22.03 22.76
N SER A 50 4.83 23.12 23.34
CA SER A 50 5.22 24.49 22.96
C SER A 50 5.40 24.71 21.44
N PRO A 51 4.36 24.54 20.61
CA PRO A 51 4.47 24.56 19.15
C PRO A 51 4.91 25.93 18.61
N LYS A 52 4.72 27.00 19.38
CA LYS A 52 5.12 28.39 19.05
C LYS A 52 4.53 28.86 17.72
N ALA A 53 3.28 28.50 17.45
CA ALA A 53 2.56 28.97 16.27
C ALA A 53 2.13 30.46 16.47
N ALA A 54 2.40 31.30 15.47
CA ALA A 54 1.94 32.69 15.45
C ALA A 54 0.45 32.75 15.02
N ALA A 55 -0.21 33.87 15.29
CA ALA A 55 -1.59 34.08 14.85
C ALA A 55 -1.71 33.91 13.32
N GLY A 56 -2.68 33.13 12.88
CA GLY A 56 -2.91 32.79 11.48
C GLY A 56 -2.06 31.65 10.93
N GLU A 57 -1.09 31.11 11.69
CA GLU A 57 -0.33 29.94 11.27
C GLU A 57 -1.14 28.64 11.43
N THR A 58 -0.88 27.69 10.55
CA THR A 58 -1.46 26.34 10.63
C THR A 58 -0.82 25.55 11.76
N LEU A 59 -1.65 25.04 12.66
CA LEU A 59 -1.23 24.20 13.78
C LEU A 59 -1.24 22.73 13.40
N ILE A 60 -2.35 22.27 12.83
CA ILE A 60 -2.60 20.88 12.47
C ILE A 60 -3.30 20.81 11.11
N HIS A 61 -3.22 19.63 10.47
CA HIS A 61 -3.91 19.33 9.22
C HIS A 61 -4.34 17.87 9.12
N ILE A 62 -5.28 17.57 8.20
CA ILE A 62 -5.66 16.22 7.79
C ILE A 62 -6.01 16.25 6.29
N PRO A 63 -5.70 15.20 5.50
CA PRO A 63 -6.28 15.09 4.18
C PRO A 63 -7.78 14.78 4.30
N LEU A 64 -8.65 15.51 3.59
CA LEU A 64 -10.09 15.20 3.47
C LEU A 64 -10.37 14.06 2.50
N LYS A 65 -9.41 13.82 1.61
CA LYS A 65 -9.39 12.73 0.65
C LYS A 65 -7.95 12.37 0.33
N ILE A 66 -7.64 11.09 0.32
CA ILE A 66 -6.34 10.56 -0.09
C ILE A 66 -6.54 9.39 -1.06
N VAL A 67 -5.93 9.46 -2.25
CA VAL A 67 -6.00 8.44 -3.32
C VAL A 67 -7.41 7.85 -3.53
N GLY A 68 -8.40 8.73 -3.56
CA GLY A 68 -9.80 8.34 -3.75
C GLY A 68 -10.58 7.99 -2.46
N ILE A 69 -9.90 7.76 -1.34
CA ILE A 69 -10.53 7.41 -0.06
C ILE A 69 -10.88 8.67 0.72
N PRO A 70 -12.16 8.90 1.08
CA PRO A 70 -12.55 9.99 1.98
C PRO A 70 -12.09 9.68 3.41
N THR A 71 -11.68 10.72 4.12
CA THR A 71 -11.22 10.69 5.51
C THR A 71 -12.20 11.42 6.42
N ALA A 72 -11.90 11.53 7.70
CA ALA A 72 -12.70 12.31 8.64
C ALA A 72 -12.59 13.82 8.30
N ARG A 73 -13.74 14.52 8.26
CA ARG A 73 -13.78 15.91 7.83
C ARG A 73 -13.63 16.92 8.95
N TYR A 74 -14.14 16.63 10.13
CA TYR A 74 -14.15 17.52 11.30
C TYR A 74 -14.70 18.91 10.95
N ASP A 75 -15.92 18.97 10.41
CA ASP A 75 -16.57 20.22 10.03
C ASP A 75 -17.01 21.06 11.24
N GLY A 76 -17.05 22.37 11.07
CA GLY A 76 -17.45 23.31 12.13
C GLY A 76 -16.50 23.26 13.34
N ASN A 77 -17.04 23.12 14.55
CA ASN A 77 -16.30 23.10 15.81
C ASN A 77 -15.98 21.67 16.29
N ALA A 78 -15.86 20.71 15.38
CA ALA A 78 -15.57 19.32 15.73
C ALA A 78 -14.19 19.13 16.36
N ILE A 79 -13.23 20.03 16.09
CA ILE A 79 -11.92 20.10 16.74
C ILE A 79 -11.90 21.25 17.72
N SER A 80 -11.48 21.01 18.94
CA SER A 80 -11.25 22.01 19.98
C SER A 80 -9.78 22.08 20.34
N ALA A 81 -9.29 23.28 20.62
CA ALA A 81 -7.93 23.49 21.11
C ALA A 81 -7.90 24.40 22.34
N ARG A 82 -6.88 24.20 23.18
CA ARG A 82 -6.57 25.10 24.32
C ARG A 82 -5.06 25.08 24.57
N ASP A 83 -4.57 26.18 25.14
CA ASP A 83 -3.19 26.32 25.61
C ASP A 83 -3.17 26.89 27.04
N ASP A 84 -1.99 27.28 27.54
CA ASP A 84 -1.86 27.84 28.89
C ASP A 84 -2.62 29.15 29.11
N SER A 85 -2.98 29.85 28.03
CA SER A 85 -3.82 31.07 28.07
C SER A 85 -5.32 30.78 27.99
N GLY A 86 -5.75 29.50 27.89
CA GLY A 86 -7.14 29.06 27.81
C GLY A 86 -7.56 28.64 26.41
N PRO A 87 -8.86 28.70 26.07
CA PRO A 87 -9.36 28.30 24.77
C PRO A 87 -8.62 28.98 23.61
N LEU A 88 -8.35 28.18 22.56
CA LEU A 88 -7.66 28.60 21.35
C LEU A 88 -8.56 28.35 20.15
N ASP A 89 -9.10 29.42 19.57
CA ASP A 89 -9.98 29.33 18.42
C ASP A 89 -9.19 28.88 17.19
N LEU A 90 -9.74 27.92 16.45
CA LEU A 90 -9.18 27.40 15.22
C LEU A 90 -10.08 27.75 14.02
N THR A 91 -9.46 28.21 12.94
CA THR A 91 -10.16 28.42 11.65
C THR A 91 -9.74 27.34 10.67
N ALA A 92 -10.73 26.61 10.15
CA ALA A 92 -10.50 25.57 9.14
C ALA A 92 -10.42 26.20 7.75
N GLU A 93 -9.45 25.74 6.95
CA GLU A 93 -9.25 26.15 5.55
C GLU A 93 -8.89 24.92 4.71
N ASP A 94 -9.60 24.72 3.60
CA ASP A 94 -9.36 23.61 2.68
C ASP A 94 -8.44 24.06 1.55
N GLU A 95 -7.44 23.25 1.22
CA GLU A 95 -6.61 23.45 0.03
C GLU A 95 -7.39 23.19 -1.26
N PRO A 96 -6.97 23.82 -2.38
CA PRO A 96 -7.45 23.41 -3.69
C PRO A 96 -7.22 21.91 -3.93
N PRO A 97 -8.21 21.19 -4.48
CA PRO A 97 -8.08 19.75 -4.68
C PRO A 97 -6.99 19.40 -5.69
N THR A 98 -6.18 18.38 -5.36
CA THR A 98 -5.29 17.72 -6.29
C THR A 98 -5.87 16.34 -6.68
N PRO A 99 -5.35 15.65 -7.71
CA PRO A 99 -5.79 14.30 -8.04
C PRO A 99 -5.63 13.30 -6.89
N GLN A 100 -4.59 13.45 -6.05
CA GLN A 100 -4.25 12.52 -5.00
C GLN A 100 -4.89 12.87 -3.65
N TRP A 101 -4.90 14.15 -3.25
CA TRP A 101 -5.37 14.60 -1.95
C TRP A 101 -6.00 15.98 -1.96
N ILE A 102 -6.72 16.26 -0.88
CA ILE A 102 -7.26 17.58 -0.51
C ILE A 102 -6.98 17.69 0.98
N TYR A 103 -6.17 18.68 1.40
CA TYR A 103 -5.90 18.89 2.82
C TYR A 103 -6.83 19.96 3.41
N ARG A 104 -7.17 19.75 4.69
CA ARG A 104 -7.78 20.75 5.57
C ARG A 104 -6.77 21.13 6.64
N HIS A 105 -6.59 22.43 6.81
CA HIS A 105 -5.71 23.04 7.78
C HIS A 105 -6.51 23.75 8.85
N TRP A 106 -6.03 23.75 10.10
CA TRP A 106 -6.57 24.56 11.18
C TRP A 106 -5.53 25.58 11.60
N LYS A 107 -5.88 26.87 11.42
CA LYS A 107 -5.07 28.04 11.75
C LYS A 107 -5.45 28.56 13.12
N VAL A 108 -4.47 28.93 13.93
CA VAL A 108 -4.71 29.51 15.27
C VAL A 108 -5.12 30.97 15.18
N SER A 109 -6.10 31.39 15.98
CA SER A 109 -6.59 32.77 16.00
C SER A 109 -5.62 33.77 16.67
N ARG A 110 -4.72 33.28 17.54
CA ARG A 110 -3.69 34.04 18.26
C ARG A 110 -2.41 33.20 18.36
N ALA A 111 -1.32 33.83 18.74
CA ALA A 111 -0.09 33.12 19.07
C ALA A 111 -0.34 32.11 20.23
N THR A 112 0.25 30.94 20.12
CA THR A 112 0.16 29.90 21.14
C THR A 112 1.06 30.18 22.33
N VAL A 113 0.63 29.81 23.53
CA VAL A 113 1.36 29.99 24.80
C VAL A 113 1.51 28.64 25.50
N GLY A 114 2.76 28.18 25.67
CA GLY A 114 3.04 26.85 26.27
C GLY A 114 2.57 25.70 25.42
N ASP A 115 2.13 24.61 26.07
CA ASP A 115 1.65 23.43 25.40
C ASP A 115 0.24 23.64 24.84
N VAL A 116 -0.04 23.02 23.68
CA VAL A 116 -1.37 23.08 23.06
C VAL A 116 -2.01 21.69 23.10
N VAL A 117 -3.19 21.61 23.70
CA VAL A 117 -4.03 20.41 23.72
C VAL A 117 -5.12 20.54 22.66
N VAL A 118 -5.16 19.58 21.74
CA VAL A 118 -6.17 19.45 20.68
C VAL A 118 -7.02 18.21 20.97
N THR A 119 -8.36 18.35 20.91
CA THR A 119 -9.29 17.23 21.18
C THR A 119 -10.40 17.17 20.14
N TYR A 120 -10.78 15.96 19.75
CA TYR A 120 -11.85 15.69 18.79
C TYR A 120 -12.35 14.23 18.88
N GLN A 121 -13.47 13.96 18.21
CA GLN A 121 -14.05 12.62 18.08
C GLN A 121 -13.92 12.20 16.61
N ALA A 122 -13.17 11.13 16.32
CA ALA A 122 -12.99 10.58 15.00
C ALA A 122 -14.13 9.57 14.70
N PRO A 123 -15.06 9.89 13.78
CA PRO A 123 -16.13 8.98 13.41
C PRO A 123 -15.60 7.85 12.51
N PRO A 124 -16.09 6.61 12.66
CA PRO A 124 -15.80 5.55 11.71
C PRO A 124 -16.50 5.84 10.38
N ARG A 125 -15.82 5.53 9.27
CA ARG A 125 -16.43 5.62 7.95
C ARG A 125 -17.49 4.53 7.78
N LYS A 126 -18.68 4.92 7.30
CA LYS A 126 -19.71 3.98 6.86
C LYS A 126 -19.43 3.54 5.43
N ILE A 127 -19.50 2.24 5.21
CA ILE A 127 -19.27 1.61 3.90
C ILE A 127 -20.39 0.62 3.60
N THR A 128 -20.59 0.33 2.31
CA THR A 128 -21.63 -0.55 1.79
C THR A 128 -21.03 -1.63 0.88
N ALA A 129 -21.84 -2.58 0.45
CA ALA A 129 -21.44 -3.61 -0.51
C ALA A 129 -21.02 -3.04 -1.88
N THR A 130 -21.45 -1.81 -2.20
CA THR A 130 -21.10 -1.11 -3.44
C THR A 130 -19.95 -0.10 -3.28
N THR A 131 -19.40 0.04 -2.07
CA THR A 131 -18.22 0.87 -1.84
C THR A 131 -17.04 0.33 -2.64
N ASN A 132 -16.39 1.21 -3.43
CA ASN A 132 -15.21 0.82 -4.19
C ASN A 132 -14.08 0.37 -3.25
N ASN A 133 -13.48 -0.77 -3.57
CA ASN A 133 -12.26 -1.21 -2.93
C ASN A 133 -11.11 -0.23 -3.25
N GLY A 134 -10.21 -0.03 -2.29
CA GLY A 134 -9.06 0.86 -2.40
C GLY A 134 -8.17 0.75 -1.17
N PRO A 135 -7.16 1.60 -1.02
CA PRO A 135 -6.30 1.59 0.16
C PRO A 135 -7.09 1.62 1.46
N LEU A 136 -6.72 0.78 2.43
CA LEU A 136 -7.48 0.53 3.65
C LEU A 136 -7.16 1.58 4.75
N PHE A 137 -7.24 2.86 4.40
CA PHE A 137 -6.83 3.96 5.27
C PHE A 137 -7.93 4.46 6.21
N ASP A 138 -9.18 4.27 5.83
CA ASP A 138 -10.34 4.76 6.60
C ASP A 138 -10.44 4.08 7.98
N LEU A 139 -10.78 4.87 8.99
CA LEU A 139 -11.14 4.35 10.31
C LEU A 139 -12.47 3.61 10.21
N ARG A 140 -12.53 2.37 10.72
CA ARG A 140 -13.75 1.57 10.77
C ARG A 140 -13.99 1.01 12.15
N GLU A 141 -15.26 0.83 12.47
CA GLU A 141 -15.71 0.08 13.64
C GLU A 141 -16.02 -1.36 13.22
N GLU A 142 -15.56 -2.30 14.01
CA GLU A 142 -15.85 -3.73 13.88
C GLU A 142 -15.86 -4.39 15.26
N ALA A 143 -16.88 -5.19 15.56
CA ALA A 143 -16.97 -6.04 16.76
C ALA A 143 -16.59 -5.35 18.09
N GLY A 144 -17.01 -4.10 18.29
CA GLY A 144 -16.75 -3.34 19.51
C GLY A 144 -15.38 -2.69 19.60
N GLY A 145 -14.68 -2.56 18.48
CA GLY A 145 -13.39 -1.88 18.38
C GLY A 145 -13.24 -1.08 17.08
N PHE A 146 -12.09 -0.47 16.89
CA PHE A 146 -11.75 0.35 15.73
C PHE A 146 -10.45 -0.11 15.08
N ALA A 147 -10.36 0.00 13.75
CA ALA A 147 -9.12 -0.18 13.01
C ALA A 147 -9.05 0.78 11.81
N GLY A 148 -7.87 1.32 11.51
CA GLY A 148 -7.62 2.23 10.39
C GLY A 148 -6.22 2.80 10.38
N ALA A 149 -5.84 3.49 9.31
CA ALA A 149 -4.58 4.23 9.23
C ALA A 149 -4.73 5.65 9.80
N GLY A 150 -3.68 6.17 10.42
CA GLY A 150 -3.70 7.51 11.01
C GLY A 150 -4.10 8.60 10.03
N VAL A 151 -3.68 8.49 8.77
CA VAL A 151 -4.05 9.45 7.70
C VAL A 151 -5.57 9.53 7.48
N GLY A 152 -6.34 8.52 7.86
CA GLY A 152 -7.79 8.50 7.77
C GLY A 152 -8.50 9.30 8.87
N PHE A 153 -7.84 9.57 10.00
CA PHE A 153 -8.53 10.15 11.17
C PHE A 153 -7.66 11.03 12.09
N LEU A 154 -6.33 11.05 11.95
CA LEU A 154 -5.48 11.90 12.80
C LEU A 154 -5.26 13.28 12.16
N ALA A 155 -5.67 14.32 12.87
CA ALA A 155 -5.30 15.70 12.55
C ALA A 155 -3.94 15.99 13.20
N LEU A 156 -2.86 15.97 12.42
CA LEU A 156 -1.48 15.98 12.88
C LEU A 156 -0.82 17.37 12.73
N PRO A 157 0.26 17.66 13.51
CA PRO A 157 1.00 18.90 13.36
C PRO A 157 1.65 19.01 11.98
N VAL A 158 1.68 20.24 11.43
CA VAL A 158 2.30 20.52 10.12
C VAL A 158 3.80 20.74 10.21
N LYS A 159 4.34 20.97 11.41
CA LYS A 159 5.78 21.20 11.59
C LYS A 159 6.55 19.93 11.29
N GLU A 160 7.48 20.04 10.36
CA GLU A 160 8.38 18.95 10.02
C GLU A 160 9.39 18.66 11.13
N GLY A 161 9.92 17.45 11.12
CA GLY A 161 10.93 16.94 12.06
C GLY A 161 10.39 15.86 12.98
N PRO A 162 11.29 15.21 13.74
CA PRO A 162 10.89 14.19 14.69
C PRO A 162 10.19 14.81 15.91
N TYR A 163 9.25 14.03 16.45
CA TYR A 163 8.62 14.22 17.74
C TYR A 163 8.94 13.04 18.65
N GLN A 164 9.13 13.29 19.93
CA GLN A 164 9.06 12.25 20.94
C GLN A 164 7.59 11.94 21.21
N VAL A 165 7.08 10.95 20.52
CA VAL A 165 5.67 10.55 20.57
C VAL A 165 5.42 9.64 21.75
N HIS A 166 4.49 10.01 22.63
CA HIS A 166 3.93 9.17 23.68
C HIS A 166 2.51 8.78 23.30
N LEU A 167 2.35 7.58 22.76
CA LEU A 167 1.03 7.00 22.46
C LEU A 167 0.48 6.29 23.70
N LYS A 168 -0.75 6.61 24.09
CA LYS A 168 -1.47 5.98 25.18
C LYS A 168 -2.89 5.58 24.77
N TRP A 169 -3.31 4.41 25.21
CA TRP A 169 -4.66 3.90 25.02
C TRP A 169 -5.48 4.06 26.30
N ASP A 170 -6.52 4.90 26.29
CA ASP A 170 -7.50 4.98 27.37
C ASP A 170 -8.62 3.96 27.09
N LEU A 171 -8.53 2.82 27.75
CA LEU A 171 -9.47 1.71 27.58
C LEU A 171 -10.62 1.73 28.60
N SER A 172 -10.82 2.84 29.33
CA SER A 172 -11.82 2.93 30.43
C SER A 172 -13.25 2.69 29.97
N ASP A 173 -13.60 3.00 28.71
CA ASP A 173 -14.92 2.80 28.11
C ASP A 173 -14.98 1.59 27.17
N ALA A 174 -13.86 0.88 27.01
CA ALA A 174 -13.77 -0.25 26.10
C ALA A 174 -14.31 -1.55 26.74
N PRO A 175 -14.78 -2.53 25.94
CA PRO A 175 -15.14 -3.85 26.45
C PRO A 175 -14.00 -4.51 27.25
N PRO A 176 -14.32 -5.35 28.25
CA PRO A 176 -13.30 -6.07 29.01
C PRO A 176 -12.35 -6.88 28.09
N GLY A 177 -11.06 -6.85 28.38
CA GLY A 177 -10.04 -7.53 27.58
C GLY A 177 -9.60 -6.76 26.33
N SER A 178 -10.12 -5.55 26.14
CA SER A 178 -9.65 -4.65 25.08
C SER A 178 -8.19 -4.26 25.26
N ARG A 179 -7.51 -4.03 24.12
CA ARG A 179 -6.14 -3.50 24.04
C ARG A 179 -6.00 -2.63 22.79
N GLY A 180 -4.96 -1.82 22.76
CA GLY A 180 -4.61 -1.00 21.61
C GLY A 180 -3.29 -1.46 21.01
N GLU A 181 -3.20 -1.43 19.70
CA GLU A 181 -2.03 -1.85 18.92
C GLU A 181 -1.80 -0.88 17.77
N TRP A 182 -0.55 -0.67 17.37
CA TRP A 182 -0.23 0.13 16.19
C TRP A 182 1.00 -0.43 15.45
N SER A 183 1.26 0.05 14.25
CA SER A 183 2.31 -0.50 13.36
C SER A 183 3.68 -0.66 14.02
N LEU A 184 4.06 0.24 14.92
CA LEU A 184 5.42 0.28 15.46
C LEU A 184 5.56 -0.37 16.84
N ALA A 185 4.47 -0.58 17.59
CA ALA A 185 4.54 -1.12 18.94
C ALA A 185 3.22 -1.72 19.41
N ASP A 186 3.30 -2.50 20.46
CA ASP A 186 2.16 -3.08 21.17
C ASP A 186 1.82 -2.19 22.38
N GLY A 187 0.54 -1.84 22.54
CA GLY A 187 0.05 -1.06 23.69
C GLY A 187 0.57 0.39 23.75
N ASP A 188 0.70 0.89 24.99
CA ASP A 188 1.27 2.22 25.25
C ASP A 188 2.76 2.23 24.92
N THR A 189 3.22 3.30 24.27
CA THR A 189 4.60 3.34 23.79
C THR A 189 5.17 4.76 23.68
N THR A 190 6.50 4.83 23.65
CA THR A 190 7.25 6.06 23.39
C THR A 190 8.24 5.80 22.27
N VAL A 191 8.15 6.61 21.20
CA VAL A 191 9.08 6.53 20.05
C VAL A 191 9.42 7.92 19.55
N GLU A 192 10.58 8.06 18.90
CA GLU A 192 10.96 9.30 18.22
C GLU A 192 10.79 9.12 16.73
N VAL A 193 9.75 9.78 16.16
CA VAL A 193 9.39 9.69 14.74
C VAL A 193 8.83 11.01 14.22
N PRO A 194 8.93 11.29 12.91
CA PRO A 194 8.19 12.38 12.28
C PRO A 194 6.67 12.19 12.38
N ALA A 195 5.89 13.27 12.41
CA ALA A 195 4.43 13.21 12.43
C ALA A 195 3.85 12.43 11.25
N GLN A 196 4.52 12.44 10.09
CA GLN A 196 4.14 11.65 8.92
C GLN A 196 4.10 10.14 9.19
N VAL A 197 4.97 9.63 10.06
CA VAL A 197 4.94 8.20 10.45
C VAL A 197 3.66 7.86 11.20
N LEU A 198 3.13 8.79 12.01
CA LEU A 198 1.82 8.61 12.66
C LEU A 198 0.68 8.56 11.64
N ALA A 199 0.73 9.40 10.59
CA ALA A 199 -0.24 9.35 9.51
C ALA A 199 -0.22 8.02 8.76
N PHE A 200 0.97 7.53 8.42
CA PHE A 200 1.17 6.29 7.65
C PHE A 200 1.49 5.07 8.54
N SER A 201 0.76 4.96 9.63
CA SER A 201 0.73 3.79 10.52
C SER A 201 -0.71 3.29 10.69
N TYR A 202 -0.88 1.98 10.87
CA TYR A 202 -2.16 1.40 11.27
C TYR A 202 -2.31 1.39 12.78
N TYR A 203 -3.54 1.57 13.21
CA TYR A 203 -3.99 1.54 14.59
C TYR A 203 -5.19 0.60 14.68
N ALA A 204 -5.22 -0.19 15.76
CA ALA A 204 -6.38 -1.00 16.11
C ALA A 204 -6.59 -0.97 17.63
N VAL A 205 -7.84 -0.87 18.07
CA VAL A 205 -8.19 -0.82 19.49
C VAL A 205 -9.54 -1.47 19.74
N GLY A 206 -9.65 -2.24 20.82
CA GLY A 206 -10.87 -2.96 21.20
C GLY A 206 -10.57 -4.39 21.66
N PRO A 207 -11.55 -5.31 21.61
CA PRO A 207 -11.38 -6.71 21.97
C PRO A 207 -10.59 -7.45 20.87
N LEU A 208 -9.34 -7.04 20.68
CA LEU A 208 -8.45 -7.56 19.65
C LEU A 208 -8.03 -8.99 19.93
N HIS A 209 -8.15 -9.83 18.92
CA HIS A 209 -7.45 -11.12 18.84
C HIS A 209 -6.06 -10.95 18.24
N SER A 210 -5.14 -11.87 18.53
CA SER A 210 -3.81 -11.86 17.91
C SER A 210 -3.17 -13.23 17.78
N ILE A 211 -2.25 -13.33 16.82
CA ILE A 211 -1.27 -14.40 16.69
C ILE A 211 0.13 -13.77 16.64
N PRO A 212 1.05 -14.12 17.59
CA PRO A 212 0.80 -14.97 18.76
C PRO A 212 -0.20 -14.33 19.75
N PRO A 213 -0.84 -15.13 20.63
CA PRO A 213 -1.78 -14.60 21.62
C PRO A 213 -1.17 -13.59 22.60
N VAL A 214 0.12 -13.75 22.88
CA VAL A 214 0.94 -12.81 23.66
C VAL A 214 2.03 -12.28 22.72
N SER A 215 2.12 -10.97 22.59
CA SER A 215 3.11 -10.34 21.73
C SER A 215 4.54 -10.75 22.13
N ASN A 216 5.35 -10.99 21.11
CA ASN A 216 6.80 -11.21 21.26
C ASN A 216 7.62 -9.98 20.86
N GLY A 217 6.97 -8.85 20.56
CA GLY A 217 7.59 -7.60 20.12
C GLY A 217 8.13 -7.63 18.68
N LYS A 218 8.12 -8.79 18.00
CA LYS A 218 8.69 -8.95 16.64
C LYS A 218 7.60 -9.02 15.58
N PHE A 219 6.66 -9.94 15.73
CA PHE A 219 5.57 -10.16 14.78
C PHE A 219 4.24 -10.21 15.49
N GLY A 220 3.20 -9.62 14.87
CA GLY A 220 1.82 -9.73 15.34
C GLY A 220 0.82 -9.66 14.19
N LEU A 221 -0.12 -10.61 14.18
CA LEU A 221 -1.35 -10.54 13.38
C LEU A 221 -2.49 -10.14 14.32
N TYR A 222 -3.22 -9.06 13.99
CA TYR A 222 -4.27 -8.49 14.82
C TYR A 222 -5.59 -8.37 14.06
N TRP A 223 -6.71 -8.72 14.72
CA TRP A 223 -8.03 -8.59 14.12
C TRP A 223 -9.12 -8.39 15.16
N LEU A 224 -10.27 -7.89 14.70
CA LEU A 224 -11.53 -7.80 15.43
C LEU A 224 -12.52 -8.84 14.86
N GLY A 225 -13.52 -9.23 15.65
CA GLY A 225 -14.58 -10.14 15.20
C GLY A 225 -14.12 -11.57 14.94
N GLN A 226 -14.89 -12.28 14.12
CA GLN A 226 -14.66 -13.71 13.82
C GLN A 226 -14.39 -13.89 12.31
N PRO A 227 -13.21 -14.38 11.93
CA PRO A 227 -12.89 -14.69 10.53
C PRO A 227 -13.76 -15.84 10.00
N SER A 228 -13.99 -15.85 8.67
CA SER A 228 -14.72 -16.93 7.98
C SER A 228 -13.83 -18.11 7.57
N PHE A 229 -12.56 -18.08 7.89
CA PHE A 229 -11.52 -19.06 7.55
C PHE A 229 -10.70 -19.46 8.80
N ASP A 230 -9.87 -20.50 8.67
CA ASP A 230 -9.00 -20.94 9.76
C ASP A 230 -7.87 -19.94 10.01
N ILE A 231 -8.01 -19.16 11.07
CA ILE A 231 -7.07 -18.11 11.45
C ILE A 231 -5.73 -18.68 11.94
N SER A 232 -5.70 -19.90 12.47
CA SER A 232 -4.45 -20.53 12.93
C SER A 232 -3.57 -20.87 11.72
N VAL A 233 -4.16 -21.46 10.68
CA VAL A 233 -3.47 -21.75 9.41
C VAL A 233 -2.99 -20.47 8.74
N LEU A 234 -3.81 -19.42 8.74
CA LEU A 234 -3.41 -18.11 8.21
C LEU A 234 -2.22 -17.54 8.98
N GLY A 235 -2.27 -17.56 10.32
CA GLY A 235 -1.20 -17.05 11.18
C GLY A 235 0.13 -17.77 10.96
N GLU A 236 0.11 -19.10 10.88
CA GLU A 236 1.31 -19.90 10.55
C GLU A 236 1.86 -19.52 9.17
N ARG A 237 1.00 -19.36 8.17
CA ARG A 237 1.37 -18.97 6.82
C ARG A 237 2.05 -17.60 6.77
N ILE A 238 1.46 -16.59 7.41
CA ILE A 238 1.99 -15.22 7.46
C ILE A 238 3.32 -15.18 8.23
N MET A 239 3.42 -15.89 9.36
CA MET A 239 4.69 -15.95 10.13
C MET A 239 5.81 -16.61 9.31
N SER A 240 5.51 -17.71 8.61
CA SER A 240 6.47 -18.38 7.73
C SER A 240 6.92 -17.46 6.59
N LEU A 241 5.99 -16.73 5.99
CA LEU A 241 6.26 -15.77 4.92
C LEU A 241 7.16 -14.62 5.42
N TYR A 242 6.83 -14.03 6.58
CA TYR A 242 7.65 -13.00 7.22
C TYR A 242 9.07 -13.51 7.49
N GLY A 243 9.21 -14.72 8.03
CA GLY A 243 10.51 -15.34 8.28
C GLY A 243 11.35 -15.51 7.00
N THR A 244 10.72 -15.91 5.89
CA THR A 244 11.37 -16.05 4.59
C THR A 244 11.85 -14.71 4.04
N LEU A 245 10.96 -13.71 4.01
CA LEU A 245 11.24 -12.37 3.49
C LEU A 245 12.28 -11.63 4.34
N SER A 246 12.09 -11.59 5.66
CA SER A 246 13.01 -10.90 6.57
C SER A 246 14.42 -11.51 6.55
N THR A 247 14.53 -12.83 6.41
CA THR A 247 15.81 -13.52 6.24
C THR A 247 16.47 -13.13 4.93
N PHE A 248 15.72 -13.13 3.83
CA PHE A 248 16.25 -12.77 2.51
C PHE A 248 16.79 -11.33 2.48
N PHE A 249 16.05 -10.37 3.05
CA PHE A 249 16.48 -8.97 3.11
C PHE A 249 17.46 -8.67 4.24
N GLY A 250 17.81 -9.65 5.08
CA GLY A 250 18.71 -9.44 6.22
C GLY A 250 18.15 -8.52 7.29
N ASP A 251 16.84 -8.51 7.48
CA ASP A 251 16.12 -7.64 8.40
C ASP A 251 15.34 -8.44 9.45
N THR A 252 16.08 -9.19 10.26
CA THR A 252 15.51 -10.06 11.31
C THR A 252 15.18 -9.32 12.61
N ASP A 253 15.58 -8.05 12.74
CA ASP A 253 15.45 -7.28 13.97
C ASP A 253 14.26 -6.33 13.99
N SER A 254 13.74 -5.94 12.84
CA SER A 254 12.57 -5.09 12.73
C SER A 254 11.31 -5.81 13.21
N SER A 255 10.41 -5.07 13.86
CA SER A 255 9.07 -5.56 14.18
C SER A 255 8.16 -5.41 12.96
N TYR A 256 7.14 -6.29 12.86
CA TYR A 256 6.17 -6.25 11.79
C TYR A 256 4.76 -6.54 12.28
N ARG A 257 3.80 -5.76 11.84
CA ARG A 257 2.39 -5.88 12.26
C ARG A 257 1.48 -6.09 11.06
N VAL A 258 0.63 -7.09 11.15
CA VAL A 258 -0.43 -7.36 10.18
C VAL A 258 -1.77 -7.08 10.82
N PHE A 259 -2.59 -6.29 10.16
CA PHE A 259 -3.95 -6.00 10.60
C PHE A 259 -4.94 -6.58 9.60
N MET A 260 -6.03 -7.13 10.10
CA MET A 260 -7.07 -7.72 9.28
C MET A 260 -8.43 -7.14 9.67
N ARG A 261 -9.28 -6.86 8.66
CA ARG A 261 -10.65 -6.38 8.86
C ARG A 261 -11.63 -6.96 7.84
N GLN A 262 -12.92 -6.97 8.18
CA GLN A 262 -13.97 -7.40 7.27
C GLN A 262 -14.40 -6.27 6.35
N ASN A 263 -14.74 -6.60 5.11
CA ASN A 263 -15.32 -5.68 4.13
C ASN A 263 -16.69 -6.19 3.68
N PRO A 264 -17.71 -5.32 3.55
CA PRO A 264 -19.04 -5.72 3.05
C PRO A 264 -19.07 -5.87 1.52
N TYR A 265 -18.07 -5.34 0.79
CA TYR A 265 -17.94 -5.43 -0.66
C TYR A 265 -17.08 -6.63 -1.08
N GLU A 266 -17.25 -7.08 -2.33
CA GLU A 266 -16.51 -8.21 -2.87
C GLU A 266 -15.01 -7.98 -3.03
N GLY A 267 -14.28 -9.09 -2.98
CA GLY A 267 -12.84 -9.15 -3.16
C GLY A 267 -12.06 -8.98 -1.88
N THR A 268 -10.79 -9.23 -2.03
CA THR A 268 -9.74 -8.97 -1.05
C THR A 268 -8.92 -7.76 -1.50
N GLY A 269 -8.25 -7.10 -0.59
CA GLY A 269 -7.33 -6.02 -0.91
C GLY A 269 -6.49 -5.71 0.30
N GLY A 270 -5.30 -5.19 0.06
CA GLY A 270 -4.36 -4.81 1.10
C GLY A 270 -3.82 -3.40 0.90
N SER A 271 -3.07 -2.95 1.86
CA SER A 271 -2.30 -1.71 1.78
C SER A 271 -1.13 -1.81 2.75
N ALA A 272 0.08 -1.72 2.23
CA ALA A 272 1.28 -1.68 3.05
C ALA A 272 1.58 -0.27 3.55
N LEU A 273 2.01 -0.17 4.79
CA LEU A 273 2.52 1.04 5.44
C LEU A 273 3.80 0.68 6.21
N ALA A 274 4.41 1.67 6.88
CA ALA A 274 5.66 1.45 7.62
C ALA A 274 5.56 0.23 8.55
N HIS A 275 6.42 -0.76 8.34
CA HIS A 275 6.54 -2.00 9.13
C HIS A 275 5.22 -2.75 9.36
N SER A 276 4.27 -2.61 8.44
CA SER A 276 2.95 -3.20 8.60
C SER A 276 2.16 -3.25 7.28
N PHE A 277 1.15 -4.09 7.25
CA PHE A 277 0.07 -3.95 6.29
C PHE A 277 -1.29 -4.26 6.93
N MET A 278 -2.33 -3.76 6.28
CA MET A 278 -3.71 -4.16 6.58
C MET A 278 -4.31 -4.81 5.36
N PHE A 279 -5.01 -5.92 5.54
CA PHE A 279 -5.82 -6.50 4.48
C PHE A 279 -7.29 -6.61 4.88
N GLY A 280 -8.13 -6.54 3.86
CA GLY A 280 -9.57 -6.68 3.99
C GLY A 280 -10.07 -7.91 3.24
N TYR A 281 -11.07 -8.58 3.78
CA TYR A 281 -11.72 -9.72 3.15
C TYR A 281 -13.25 -9.61 3.26
N ASN A 282 -13.96 -10.25 2.32
CA ASN A 282 -15.42 -10.30 2.32
C ASN A 282 -15.88 -11.65 2.94
N PRO A 283 -16.50 -11.66 4.13
CA PRO A 283 -16.92 -12.91 4.78
C PRO A 283 -17.90 -13.74 3.97
N PRO A 284 -18.89 -13.17 3.26
CA PRO A 284 -19.78 -13.92 2.37
C PRO A 284 -19.07 -14.70 1.27
N ALA A 285 -17.94 -14.19 0.75
CA ALA A 285 -17.15 -14.86 -0.28
C ALA A 285 -16.38 -16.07 0.26
N ARG A 286 -16.24 -16.21 1.60
CA ARG A 286 -15.53 -17.29 2.27
C ARG A 286 -14.16 -17.59 1.67
N PRO A 287 -13.25 -16.61 1.55
CA PRO A 287 -11.93 -16.84 0.99
C PRO A 287 -11.21 -17.90 1.82
N THR A 288 -10.44 -18.75 1.13
CA THR A 288 -9.52 -19.68 1.79
C THR A 288 -8.19 -19.01 2.10
N VAL A 289 -7.36 -19.64 2.91
CA VAL A 289 -6.00 -19.15 3.18
C VAL A 289 -5.16 -19.14 1.90
N ASP A 290 -5.38 -20.08 1.00
CA ASP A 290 -4.68 -20.14 -0.29
C ASP A 290 -5.09 -19.00 -1.23
N ASP A 291 -6.36 -18.56 -1.20
CA ASP A 291 -6.83 -17.39 -1.95
C ASP A 291 -6.19 -16.07 -1.46
N LEU A 292 -5.76 -16.02 -0.20
CA LEU A 292 -5.11 -14.86 0.41
C LEU A 292 -3.59 -14.85 0.23
N GLN A 293 -2.98 -16.00 -0.10
CA GLN A 293 -1.51 -16.16 -0.13
C GLN A 293 -0.80 -15.12 -0.99
N ASP A 294 -1.32 -14.89 -2.18
CA ASP A 294 -0.74 -13.96 -3.14
C ASP A 294 -0.77 -12.52 -2.63
N LEU A 295 -1.94 -12.06 -2.16
CA LEU A 295 -2.11 -10.74 -1.55
C LEU A 295 -1.17 -10.53 -0.36
N LEU A 296 -1.11 -11.52 0.55
CA LEU A 296 -0.29 -11.43 1.76
C LEU A 296 1.20 -11.32 1.43
N ALA A 297 1.66 -12.10 0.45
CA ALA A 297 3.05 -12.08 0.02
C ALA A 297 3.42 -10.77 -0.69
N HIS A 298 2.51 -10.25 -1.54
CA HIS A 298 2.67 -8.98 -2.25
C HIS A 298 2.80 -7.81 -1.26
N GLU A 299 1.81 -7.63 -0.39
CA GLU A 299 1.79 -6.52 0.59
C GLU A 299 2.96 -6.58 1.57
N MET A 300 3.34 -7.78 2.01
CA MET A 300 4.49 -7.94 2.91
C MET A 300 5.80 -7.59 2.21
N THR A 301 5.94 -7.91 0.92
CA THR A 301 7.15 -7.62 0.16
C THR A 301 7.43 -6.11 0.08
N HIS A 302 6.40 -5.27 0.01
CA HIS A 302 6.56 -3.80 0.00
C HIS A 302 7.35 -3.23 1.19
N ASN A 303 7.51 -3.99 2.26
CA ASN A 303 8.27 -3.53 3.44
C ASN A 303 9.78 -3.33 3.17
N TRP A 304 10.35 -3.92 2.12
CA TRP A 304 11.79 -3.92 1.90
C TRP A 304 12.27 -3.26 0.61
N PRO A 305 11.84 -3.66 -0.60
CA PRO A 305 12.36 -3.08 -1.84
C PRO A 305 11.76 -1.69 -2.09
N GLU A 306 12.38 -0.67 -1.51
CA GLU A 306 12.04 0.73 -1.70
C GLU A 306 13.06 1.42 -2.61
N MET A 307 12.62 2.44 -3.35
CA MET A 307 13.46 3.23 -4.26
C MET A 307 13.12 4.71 -4.14
N ASP A 308 14.16 5.56 -4.02
CA ASP A 308 14.00 7.02 -4.02
C ASP A 308 13.40 7.52 -5.34
N GLY A 309 12.38 8.35 -5.26
CA GLY A 309 11.77 9.03 -6.41
C GLY A 309 10.28 9.24 -6.25
N GLU A 310 9.71 9.98 -7.19
CA GLU A 310 8.27 10.16 -7.27
C GLU A 310 7.61 8.83 -7.68
N HIS A 311 6.40 8.57 -7.16
CA HIS A 311 5.65 7.35 -7.46
C HIS A 311 5.55 7.08 -8.98
N GLY A 312 5.37 8.13 -9.80
CA GLY A 312 5.29 7.98 -11.25
C GLY A 312 6.56 7.42 -11.90
N ASP A 313 7.72 7.63 -11.27
CA ASP A 313 9.01 7.16 -11.78
C ASP A 313 9.41 5.80 -11.19
N THR A 314 8.89 5.43 -10.03
CA THR A 314 9.32 4.27 -9.24
C THR A 314 8.27 3.18 -9.09
N ALA A 315 7.00 3.41 -9.48
CA ALA A 315 5.93 2.41 -9.34
C ALA A 315 6.24 1.07 -10.02
N TRP A 316 6.94 1.08 -11.15
CA TRP A 316 7.40 -0.15 -11.82
C TRP A 316 8.34 -0.99 -10.94
N TYR A 317 9.13 -0.33 -10.08
CA TYR A 317 10.03 -1.01 -9.15
C TYR A 317 9.27 -1.47 -7.90
N SER A 318 8.51 -0.59 -7.26
CA SER A 318 7.72 -0.93 -6.06
C SER A 318 6.76 -2.09 -6.34
N GLU A 319 5.88 -1.95 -7.35
CA GLU A 319 4.91 -2.97 -7.69
C GLU A 319 5.57 -4.19 -8.36
N GLY A 320 6.53 -3.95 -9.27
CA GLY A 320 7.24 -5.02 -9.95
C GLY A 320 8.05 -5.91 -9.03
N THR A 321 8.73 -5.35 -8.02
CA THR A 321 9.46 -6.15 -7.02
C THR A 321 8.51 -6.88 -6.09
N ALA A 322 7.37 -6.28 -5.73
CA ALA A 322 6.33 -6.95 -4.96
C ALA A 322 5.77 -8.15 -5.74
N GLU A 323 5.45 -8.01 -7.03
CA GLU A 323 5.02 -9.12 -7.89
C GLU A 323 6.08 -10.20 -8.07
N TYR A 324 7.34 -9.81 -8.25
CA TYR A 324 8.43 -10.74 -8.52
C TYR A 324 8.86 -11.51 -7.26
N TYR A 325 9.14 -10.80 -6.17
CA TYR A 325 9.67 -11.41 -4.95
C TYR A 325 8.60 -12.09 -4.10
N SER A 326 7.34 -11.64 -4.14
CA SER A 326 6.26 -12.36 -3.47
C SER A 326 6.15 -13.81 -3.94
N LEU A 327 6.21 -14.02 -5.26
CA LEU A 327 6.16 -15.35 -5.85
C LEU A 327 7.47 -16.13 -5.65
N LEU A 328 8.59 -15.49 -5.98
CA LEU A 328 9.90 -16.13 -5.93
C LEU A 328 10.26 -16.61 -4.51
N LEU A 329 10.06 -15.74 -3.52
CA LEU A 329 10.42 -16.06 -2.14
C LEU A 329 9.40 -16.99 -1.48
N SER A 330 8.11 -16.91 -1.82
CA SER A 330 7.12 -17.92 -1.41
C SER A 330 7.46 -19.30 -1.97
N HIS A 331 7.93 -19.40 -3.20
CA HIS A 331 8.39 -20.65 -3.78
C HIS A 331 9.69 -21.14 -3.11
N ARG A 332 10.69 -20.27 -2.94
CA ARG A 332 11.95 -20.60 -2.24
C ARG A 332 11.71 -21.05 -0.79
N GLY A 333 10.73 -20.42 -0.12
CA GLY A 333 10.31 -20.74 1.24
C GLY A 333 9.42 -21.99 1.36
N GLY A 334 9.09 -22.64 0.23
CA GLY A 334 8.26 -23.84 0.21
C GLY A 334 6.76 -23.61 0.43
N GLN A 335 6.31 -22.37 0.36
CA GLN A 335 4.89 -22.00 0.51
C GLN A 335 4.10 -22.10 -0.80
N LEU A 336 4.79 -22.05 -1.94
CA LEU A 336 4.22 -22.31 -3.25
C LEU A 336 4.86 -23.55 -3.87
N THR A 337 4.03 -24.44 -4.42
CA THR A 337 4.52 -25.54 -5.27
C THR A 337 5.04 -25.01 -6.60
N THR A 338 5.82 -25.78 -7.32
CA THR A 338 6.32 -25.42 -8.66
C THR A 338 5.18 -25.16 -9.64
N GLU A 339 4.10 -25.95 -9.57
CA GLU A 339 2.91 -25.81 -10.41
C GLU A 339 2.14 -24.52 -10.10
N LYS A 340 1.95 -24.20 -8.81
CA LYS A 340 1.29 -22.93 -8.42
C LYS A 340 2.15 -21.73 -8.82
N TYR A 341 3.47 -21.80 -8.61
CA TYR A 341 4.40 -20.76 -9.07
C TYR A 341 4.30 -20.54 -10.60
N LEU A 342 4.23 -21.63 -11.39
CA LEU A 342 4.02 -21.53 -12.85
C LEU A 342 2.67 -20.89 -13.19
N ALA A 343 1.61 -21.27 -12.49
CA ALA A 343 0.28 -20.68 -12.71
C ALA A 343 0.31 -19.17 -12.42
N ASP A 344 0.92 -18.76 -11.30
CA ASP A 344 0.94 -17.39 -10.84
C ASP A 344 1.79 -16.47 -11.75
N ILE A 345 2.97 -16.91 -12.20
CA ILE A 345 3.77 -16.13 -13.16
C ILE A 345 3.05 -15.97 -14.51
N ASN A 346 2.24 -16.96 -14.91
CA ASN A 346 1.42 -16.87 -16.12
C ASN A 346 0.24 -15.90 -15.91
N GLU A 347 -0.37 -15.88 -14.75
CA GLU A 347 -1.41 -14.90 -14.41
C GLU A 347 -0.89 -13.45 -14.55
N ARG A 348 0.33 -13.16 -14.03
CA ARG A 348 0.98 -11.85 -14.19
C ARG A 348 1.22 -11.51 -15.66
N ALA A 349 1.68 -12.47 -16.42
CA ALA A 349 1.92 -12.28 -17.85
C ALA A 349 0.62 -12.06 -18.64
N ASP A 350 -0.42 -12.86 -18.38
CA ASP A 350 -1.73 -12.71 -19.03
C ASP A 350 -2.37 -11.35 -18.67
N ALA A 351 -2.32 -10.94 -17.39
CA ALA A 351 -2.79 -9.62 -16.95
C ALA A 351 -2.03 -8.46 -17.63
N TYR A 352 -0.71 -8.61 -17.85
CA TYR A 352 0.09 -7.63 -18.56
C TYR A 352 -0.31 -7.51 -20.03
N TYR A 353 -0.37 -8.64 -20.77
CA TYR A 353 -0.66 -8.61 -22.20
C TYR A 353 -2.12 -8.29 -22.54
N SER A 354 -3.04 -8.60 -21.63
CA SER A 354 -4.47 -8.29 -21.79
C SER A 354 -4.83 -6.86 -21.35
N ASN A 355 -3.89 -6.09 -20.81
CA ASN A 355 -4.15 -4.73 -20.34
C ASN A 355 -4.32 -3.76 -21.53
N PRO A 356 -5.45 -3.07 -21.69
CA PRO A 356 -5.67 -2.11 -22.78
C PRO A 356 -4.70 -0.93 -22.75
N TYR A 357 -4.06 -0.67 -21.60
CA TYR A 357 -3.08 0.39 -21.41
C TYR A 357 -1.61 -0.09 -21.52
N LEU A 358 -1.39 -1.28 -22.09
CA LEU A 358 -0.08 -1.89 -22.25
C LEU A 358 0.98 -0.94 -22.82
N ASN A 359 0.59 -0.07 -23.77
CA ASN A 359 1.49 0.82 -24.50
C ASN A 359 1.61 2.23 -23.88
N LEU A 360 0.93 2.55 -22.78
CA LEU A 360 1.14 3.84 -22.11
C LEU A 360 2.57 3.94 -21.59
N THR A 361 3.17 5.12 -21.72
CA THR A 361 4.43 5.40 -21.01
C THR A 361 4.23 5.40 -19.48
N ASN A 362 5.28 5.16 -18.69
CA ASN A 362 5.17 5.25 -17.24
C ASN A 362 4.58 6.59 -16.76
N PRO A 363 5.02 7.76 -17.27
CA PRO A 363 4.40 9.04 -16.91
C PRO A 363 2.92 9.16 -17.31
N GLN A 364 2.48 8.54 -18.42
CA GLN A 364 1.07 8.55 -18.81
C GLN A 364 0.24 7.67 -17.86
N ALA A 365 0.70 6.47 -17.56
CA ALA A 365 0.03 5.58 -16.62
C ALA A 365 -0.06 6.20 -15.21
N ALA A 366 1.01 6.86 -14.75
CA ALA A 366 1.05 7.52 -13.46
C ALA A 366 0.01 8.64 -13.30
N LYS A 367 -0.30 9.37 -14.37
CA LYS A 367 -1.32 10.44 -14.34
C LYS A 367 -2.72 9.95 -14.01
N ILE A 368 -3.04 8.72 -14.40
CA ILE A 368 -4.37 8.13 -14.20
C ILE A 368 -4.37 6.95 -13.22
N PHE A 369 -3.23 6.66 -12.62
CA PHE A 369 -3.03 5.53 -11.69
C PHE A 369 -4.08 5.49 -10.57
N TRP A 370 -4.39 6.64 -9.96
CA TRP A 370 -5.33 6.73 -8.84
C TRP A 370 -6.80 6.90 -9.26
N THR A 371 -7.07 7.05 -10.55
CA THR A 371 -8.42 7.29 -11.08
C THR A 371 -8.93 6.15 -11.96
N ASP A 372 -8.03 5.34 -12.50
CA ASP A 372 -8.36 4.20 -13.34
C ASP A 372 -7.71 2.91 -12.82
N PRO A 373 -8.50 1.98 -12.23
CA PRO A 373 -7.98 0.73 -11.67
C PRO A 373 -7.33 -0.22 -12.69
N ILE A 374 -7.56 -0.02 -13.99
CA ILE A 374 -6.93 -0.82 -15.05
C ILE A 374 -5.55 -0.24 -15.36
N ALA A 375 -5.45 1.08 -15.49
CA ALA A 375 -4.17 1.77 -15.63
C ALA A 375 -3.28 1.57 -14.39
N GLN A 376 -3.88 1.46 -13.21
CA GLN A 376 -3.18 1.14 -11.97
C GLN A 376 -2.36 -0.15 -12.07
N THR A 377 -2.83 -1.16 -12.80
CA THR A 377 -2.11 -2.44 -12.93
C THR A 377 -0.97 -2.43 -13.95
N VAL A 378 -0.77 -1.34 -14.70
CA VAL A 378 0.32 -1.23 -15.69
C VAL A 378 1.71 -1.44 -15.07
N PRO A 379 2.11 -0.75 -13.97
CA PRO A 379 3.43 -0.94 -13.38
C PRO A 379 3.64 -2.34 -12.78
N TYR A 380 2.59 -3.04 -12.35
CA TYR A 380 2.66 -4.40 -11.81
C TYR A 380 3.24 -5.39 -12.83
N GLY A 381 2.51 -5.65 -13.91
CA GLY A 381 2.94 -6.60 -14.93
C GLY A 381 4.17 -6.13 -15.72
N ARG A 382 4.28 -4.82 -15.98
CA ARG A 382 5.44 -4.22 -16.65
C ARG A 382 6.70 -4.36 -15.81
N GLY A 383 6.64 -4.01 -14.54
CA GLY A 383 7.73 -4.14 -13.59
C GLY A 383 8.14 -5.60 -13.43
N PHE A 384 7.16 -6.50 -13.24
CA PHE A 384 7.41 -7.94 -13.15
C PHE A 384 8.20 -8.47 -14.34
N LEU A 385 7.73 -8.25 -15.57
CA LEU A 385 8.41 -8.76 -16.77
C LEU A 385 9.77 -8.10 -17.02
N TYR A 386 9.91 -6.80 -16.72
CA TYR A 386 11.19 -6.12 -16.80
C TYR A 386 12.21 -6.74 -15.83
N LEU A 387 11.81 -7.03 -14.59
CA LEU A 387 12.66 -7.67 -13.58
C LEU A 387 12.99 -9.12 -13.94
N VAL A 388 12.02 -9.89 -14.48
CA VAL A 388 12.26 -11.24 -15.03
C VAL A 388 13.37 -11.23 -16.08
N ASN A 389 13.34 -10.26 -17.01
CA ASN A 389 14.33 -10.14 -18.08
C ASN A 389 15.67 -9.69 -17.52
N THR A 390 15.69 -8.69 -16.65
CA THR A 390 16.92 -8.19 -16.00
C THR A 390 17.62 -9.31 -15.24
N ASP A 391 16.88 -10.15 -14.47
CA ASP A 391 17.45 -11.30 -13.76
C ASP A 391 18.04 -12.35 -14.73
N ALA A 392 17.29 -12.66 -15.81
CA ALA A 392 17.76 -13.59 -16.82
C ALA A 392 19.10 -13.18 -17.43
N GLU A 393 19.25 -11.88 -17.68
CA GLU A 393 20.45 -11.33 -18.32
C GLU A 393 21.62 -11.21 -17.36
N ILE A 394 21.41 -10.74 -16.13
CA ILE A 394 22.44 -10.74 -15.08
C ILE A 394 22.99 -12.16 -14.90
N ARG A 395 22.11 -13.16 -14.78
CA ARG A 395 22.52 -14.56 -14.66
C ARG A 395 23.31 -15.04 -15.89
N ALA A 396 22.87 -14.69 -17.08
CA ALA A 396 23.56 -15.10 -18.31
C ALA A 396 24.96 -14.48 -18.40
N GLN A 397 25.11 -13.18 -18.18
CA GLN A 397 26.38 -12.46 -18.26
C GLN A 397 27.36 -12.88 -17.15
N SER A 398 26.85 -13.13 -15.95
CA SER A 398 27.66 -13.56 -14.80
C SER A 398 27.94 -15.06 -14.77
N HIS A 399 27.44 -15.84 -15.74
CA HIS A 399 27.47 -17.31 -15.71
C HIS A 399 26.85 -17.90 -14.43
N GLY A 400 25.73 -17.30 -13.98
CA GLY A 400 24.99 -17.71 -12.79
C GLY A 400 25.61 -17.29 -11.45
N LYS A 401 26.68 -16.48 -11.45
CA LYS A 401 27.32 -16.01 -10.20
C LYS A 401 26.59 -14.86 -9.55
N ARG A 402 25.81 -14.12 -10.30
CA ARG A 402 24.99 -12.99 -9.83
C ARG A 402 23.58 -13.12 -10.36
N SER A 403 22.67 -12.44 -9.70
CA SER A 403 21.25 -12.39 -10.02
C SER A 403 20.67 -11.01 -9.71
N LEU A 404 19.39 -10.83 -9.98
CA LEU A 404 18.64 -9.66 -9.56
C LEU A 404 18.68 -9.44 -8.04
N ASP A 405 18.78 -10.52 -7.26
CA ASP A 405 18.89 -10.46 -5.80
C ASP A 405 20.03 -9.53 -5.36
N ASP A 406 21.20 -9.62 -6.03
CA ASP A 406 22.38 -8.76 -5.71
C ASP A 406 22.09 -7.27 -5.92
N VAL A 407 21.27 -6.93 -6.91
CA VAL A 407 20.93 -5.54 -7.24
C VAL A 407 19.90 -5.00 -6.25
N VAL A 408 18.83 -5.77 -6.01
CA VAL A 408 17.75 -5.33 -5.12
C VAL A 408 18.20 -5.25 -3.66
N LEU A 409 19.00 -6.21 -3.19
CA LEU A 409 19.56 -6.16 -1.84
C LEU A 409 20.52 -4.96 -1.67
N GLU A 410 21.27 -4.58 -2.70
CA GLU A 410 22.12 -3.40 -2.64
C GLU A 410 21.31 -2.09 -2.63
N ILE A 411 20.22 -1.98 -3.42
CA ILE A 411 19.28 -0.84 -3.35
C ILE A 411 18.70 -0.74 -1.94
N TYR A 412 18.20 -1.85 -1.39
CA TYR A 412 17.67 -1.89 -0.02
C TYR A 412 18.72 -1.49 1.03
N ARG A 413 19.96 -2.02 0.95
CA ARG A 413 21.06 -1.64 1.85
C ARG A 413 21.34 -0.14 1.81
N ARG A 414 21.35 0.45 0.60
CA ARG A 414 21.55 1.90 0.43
C ARG A 414 20.44 2.70 1.11
N GLY A 415 19.18 2.31 0.93
CA GLY A 415 18.04 2.95 1.59
C GLY A 415 18.15 2.90 3.12
N LYS A 416 18.46 1.75 3.70
CA LYS A 416 18.70 1.61 5.16
C LYS A 416 19.80 2.55 5.66
N ASN A 417 20.84 2.77 4.87
CA ASN A 417 21.96 3.64 5.22
C ASN A 417 21.71 5.12 4.85
N LYS A 418 20.54 5.47 4.34
CA LYS A 418 20.20 6.81 3.83
C LYS A 418 21.15 7.28 2.72
N GLU A 419 21.68 6.35 1.95
CA GLU A 419 22.46 6.58 0.73
C GLU A 419 21.49 6.71 -0.45
N PRO A 420 21.87 7.42 -1.55
CA PRO A 420 21.04 7.48 -2.76
C PRO A 420 20.73 6.08 -3.30
N HIS A 421 19.46 5.80 -3.58
CA HIS A 421 18.99 4.48 -4.02
C HIS A 421 17.84 4.56 -5.05
N GLY A 422 17.84 5.60 -5.88
CA GLY A 422 16.87 5.83 -6.95
C GLY A 422 17.25 5.19 -8.29
N VAL A 423 16.54 5.61 -9.35
CA VAL A 423 16.75 5.15 -10.73
C VAL A 423 18.21 5.28 -11.21
N PRO A 424 18.96 6.36 -10.90
CA PRO A 424 20.36 6.43 -11.28
C PRO A 424 21.21 5.30 -10.71
N GLN A 425 20.97 4.90 -9.47
CA GLN A 425 21.67 3.82 -8.79
C GLN A 425 21.26 2.44 -9.32
N TRP A 426 19.99 2.27 -9.66
CA TRP A 426 19.51 1.10 -10.39
C TRP A 426 20.28 0.89 -11.68
N LEU A 427 20.36 1.93 -12.52
CA LEU A 427 21.09 1.88 -13.80
C LEU A 427 22.59 1.66 -13.63
N GLU A 428 23.20 2.22 -12.57
CA GLU A 428 24.58 1.95 -12.21
C GLU A 428 24.78 0.46 -11.90
N LEU A 429 23.94 -0.12 -11.06
CA LEU A 429 24.09 -1.50 -10.59
C LEU A 429 23.83 -2.50 -11.71
N VAL A 430 22.73 -2.38 -12.44
CA VAL A 430 22.42 -3.23 -13.60
C VAL A 430 23.47 -3.04 -14.70
N GLY A 431 23.98 -1.82 -14.89
CA GLY A 431 25.01 -1.50 -15.85
C GLY A 431 26.36 -2.18 -15.59
N LYS A 432 26.67 -2.58 -14.35
CA LYS A 432 27.87 -3.36 -14.02
C LYS A 432 27.85 -4.75 -14.66
N ASP A 433 26.66 -5.35 -14.76
CA ASP A 433 26.50 -6.69 -15.33
C ASP A 433 26.21 -6.64 -16.83
N LEU A 434 25.34 -5.75 -17.30
CA LEU A 434 24.86 -5.69 -18.68
C LEU A 434 25.63 -4.69 -19.57
N GLY A 435 26.40 -3.80 -18.96
CA GLY A 435 26.97 -2.60 -19.61
C GLY A 435 25.99 -1.43 -19.58
N ALA A 436 26.49 -0.22 -19.29
CA ALA A 436 25.69 0.98 -19.05
C ALA A 436 24.73 1.34 -20.21
N LYS A 437 25.20 1.19 -21.47
CA LYS A 437 24.37 1.49 -22.66
C LYS A 437 23.16 0.58 -22.76
N ARG A 438 23.34 -0.71 -22.50
CA ARG A 438 22.26 -1.71 -22.58
C ARG A 438 21.26 -1.52 -21.44
N ALA A 439 21.75 -1.42 -20.20
CA ALA A 439 20.91 -1.17 -19.04
C ALA A 439 20.01 0.06 -19.23
N ARG A 440 20.60 1.15 -19.76
CA ARG A 440 19.85 2.38 -20.08
C ARG A 440 18.83 2.17 -21.19
N SER A 441 19.19 1.50 -22.29
CA SER A 441 18.29 1.27 -23.42
C SER A 441 17.09 0.41 -23.04
N GLU A 442 17.28 -0.64 -22.23
CA GLU A 442 16.20 -1.53 -21.76
C GLU A 442 15.26 -0.82 -20.78
N TYR A 443 15.83 -0.04 -19.88
CA TYR A 443 15.04 0.81 -18.97
C TYR A 443 14.21 1.84 -19.75
N ASP A 444 14.81 2.56 -20.70
CA ASP A 444 14.11 3.57 -21.50
C ASP A 444 12.97 2.95 -22.32
N ALA A 445 13.18 1.76 -22.90
CA ALA A 445 12.14 1.03 -23.63
C ALA A 445 10.97 0.64 -22.70
N MET A 446 11.26 0.17 -21.49
CA MET A 446 10.25 -0.14 -20.48
C MET A 446 9.45 1.11 -20.09
N VAL A 447 10.12 2.24 -19.81
CA VAL A 447 9.47 3.52 -19.47
C VAL A 447 8.62 4.05 -20.62
N ALA A 448 9.06 3.86 -21.86
CA ALA A 448 8.34 4.26 -23.07
C ALA A 448 7.09 3.41 -23.36
N GLY A 449 6.82 2.34 -22.58
CA GLY A 449 5.68 1.46 -22.81
C GLY A 449 5.89 0.48 -23.97
N THR A 450 7.12 0.20 -24.36
CA THR A 450 7.41 -0.85 -25.34
C THR A 450 7.04 -2.20 -24.76
N PRO A 451 6.22 -3.02 -25.46
CA PRO A 451 5.86 -4.35 -24.98
C PRO A 451 7.07 -5.22 -24.69
N ILE A 452 7.10 -5.83 -23.51
CA ILE A 452 8.21 -6.64 -23.04
C ILE A 452 7.98 -8.10 -23.45
N LEU A 453 8.93 -8.69 -24.15
CA LEU A 453 8.95 -10.13 -24.47
C LEU A 453 9.73 -10.86 -23.37
N PRO A 454 9.21 -11.96 -22.78
CA PRO A 454 9.89 -12.61 -21.67
C PRO A 454 11.16 -13.32 -22.12
N ALA A 455 12.22 -13.20 -21.33
CA ALA A 455 13.48 -13.89 -21.57
C ALA A 455 13.31 -15.41 -21.50
N ARG A 456 13.85 -16.12 -22.51
CA ARG A 456 13.65 -17.57 -22.68
C ARG A 456 14.30 -18.42 -21.59
N ASN A 457 15.33 -17.92 -20.92
CA ASN A 457 16.21 -18.69 -20.05
C ASN A 457 16.00 -18.42 -18.56
N ARG A 458 15.12 -17.46 -18.15
CA ARG A 458 14.97 -17.09 -16.73
C ARG A 458 14.59 -18.29 -15.86
N PHE A 459 13.64 -19.07 -16.30
CA PHE A 459 13.12 -20.22 -15.56
C PHE A 459 13.59 -21.57 -16.13
N SER A 460 14.64 -21.54 -16.99
CA SER A 460 15.25 -22.76 -17.52
C SER A 460 16.02 -23.51 -16.41
N PRO A 461 16.04 -24.85 -16.40
CA PRO A 461 15.42 -25.73 -17.40
C PRO A 461 13.95 -26.05 -17.14
N CYS A 462 13.34 -25.56 -16.06
CA CYS A 462 12.02 -26.00 -15.61
C CYS A 462 10.87 -25.52 -16.47
N PHE A 463 10.92 -24.28 -16.92
CA PHE A 463 9.89 -23.70 -17.78
C PHE A 463 10.49 -23.17 -19.07
N THR A 464 9.71 -23.22 -20.13
CA THR A 464 10.04 -22.64 -21.43
C THR A 464 8.99 -21.63 -21.82
N VAL A 465 9.41 -20.54 -22.46
CA VAL A 465 8.48 -19.51 -22.98
C VAL A 465 7.66 -20.10 -24.11
N ALA A 466 6.36 -19.86 -24.06
CA ALA A 466 5.38 -20.22 -25.07
C ALA A 466 4.59 -18.99 -25.54
N HIS A 467 4.20 -18.98 -26.81
CA HIS A 467 3.22 -18.04 -27.33
C HIS A 467 1.84 -18.39 -26.77
N ARG A 468 1.09 -17.35 -26.42
CA ARG A 468 -0.30 -17.46 -25.98
C ARG A 468 -1.15 -16.47 -26.77
N VAL A 469 -2.44 -16.72 -26.86
CA VAL A 469 -3.43 -15.75 -27.28
C VAL A 469 -4.14 -15.29 -26.01
N VAL A 470 -4.21 -14.00 -25.79
CA VAL A 470 -4.94 -13.40 -24.66
C VAL A 470 -5.97 -12.41 -25.20
N HIS A 471 -7.03 -12.18 -24.43
CA HIS A 471 -8.11 -11.27 -24.82
C HIS A 471 -8.04 -10.00 -23.98
N VAL A 472 -8.03 -8.86 -24.66
CA VAL A 472 -7.97 -7.54 -23.99
C VAL A 472 -9.16 -7.37 -23.08
N PHE A 473 -8.91 -6.96 -21.82
CA PHE A 473 -9.98 -6.63 -20.89
C PHE A 473 -10.75 -5.39 -21.38
N GLN A 474 -12.05 -5.55 -21.59
CA GLN A 474 -12.93 -4.47 -21.98
C GLN A 474 -14.29 -4.59 -21.29
N LEU A 475 -14.58 -3.63 -20.42
CA LEU A 475 -15.84 -3.62 -19.67
C LEU A 475 -17.05 -3.46 -20.61
N GLY A 476 -16.88 -2.72 -21.71
CA GLY A 476 -17.89 -2.46 -22.72
C GLY A 476 -18.74 -1.21 -22.45
N PHE A 477 -18.50 -0.50 -21.36
CA PHE A 477 -19.13 0.78 -21.00
C PHE A 477 -18.19 1.57 -20.06
N ALA A 478 -18.53 2.83 -19.78
CA ALA A 478 -17.72 3.66 -18.90
C ALA A 478 -17.60 3.07 -17.48
N ARG A 479 -16.37 2.95 -17.00
CA ARG A 479 -16.08 2.37 -15.66
C ARG A 479 -16.80 3.09 -14.52
N ALA A 480 -17.01 4.42 -14.66
CA ALA A 480 -17.72 5.23 -13.68
C ALA A 480 -19.17 4.77 -13.43
N SER A 481 -19.77 4.06 -14.39
CA SER A 481 -21.11 3.45 -14.26
C SER A 481 -21.18 2.40 -13.14
N LEU A 482 -20.06 1.84 -12.70
CA LEU A 482 -19.99 0.86 -11.60
C LEU A 482 -19.82 1.50 -10.22
N ASN A 483 -19.81 2.83 -10.11
CA ASN A 483 -19.83 3.51 -8.83
C ASN A 483 -21.20 3.33 -8.16
N ASP A 484 -21.22 3.54 -6.83
CA ASP A 484 -22.44 3.41 -6.02
C ASP A 484 -23.58 4.28 -6.58
N GLY A 485 -24.71 3.65 -6.87
CA GLY A 485 -25.85 4.30 -7.53
C GLY A 485 -25.61 4.70 -8.99
N GLY A 486 -24.56 4.18 -9.63
CA GLY A 486 -24.19 4.53 -11.00
C GLY A 486 -25.21 4.06 -12.04
N VAL A 487 -25.19 4.74 -13.18
CA VAL A 487 -26.02 4.45 -14.33
C VAL A 487 -25.11 4.12 -15.51
N ILE A 488 -25.42 3.06 -16.25
CA ILE A 488 -24.64 2.67 -17.43
C ILE A 488 -24.66 3.81 -18.46
N HIS A 489 -23.47 4.21 -18.89
CA HIS A 489 -23.27 5.19 -19.95
C HIS A 489 -22.04 4.85 -20.79
N ASP A 490 -21.99 5.40 -22.00
CA ASP A 490 -20.94 5.15 -22.99
C ASP A 490 -20.82 3.64 -23.34
N LEU A 491 -21.95 2.96 -23.47
CA LEU A 491 -21.99 1.56 -23.92
C LEU A 491 -21.37 1.44 -25.31
N VAL A 492 -20.41 0.57 -25.46
CA VAL A 492 -19.71 0.31 -26.71
C VAL A 492 -20.57 -0.63 -27.58
N PRO A 493 -21.09 -0.18 -28.74
CA PRO A 493 -21.89 -1.01 -29.60
C PRO A 493 -21.15 -2.28 -30.04
N GLY A 494 -21.80 -3.43 -29.97
CA GLY A 494 -21.21 -4.72 -30.32
C GLY A 494 -20.20 -5.27 -29.32
N SER A 495 -19.99 -4.61 -28.18
CA SER A 495 -19.19 -5.16 -27.08
C SER A 495 -19.83 -6.41 -26.45
N ALA A 496 -19.08 -7.15 -25.64
CA ALA A 496 -19.63 -8.28 -24.89
C ALA A 496 -20.79 -7.84 -23.97
N ALA A 497 -20.70 -6.65 -23.37
CA ALA A 497 -21.75 -6.05 -22.55
C ALA A 497 -23.03 -5.78 -23.35
N ASP A 498 -22.92 -5.15 -24.54
CA ASP A 498 -24.06 -4.87 -25.40
C ASP A 498 -24.74 -6.17 -25.88
N ARG A 499 -23.94 -7.15 -26.32
CA ARG A 499 -24.47 -8.48 -26.73
C ARG A 499 -25.16 -9.22 -25.58
N ALA A 500 -24.70 -9.01 -24.33
CA ALA A 500 -25.31 -9.60 -23.13
C ALA A 500 -26.64 -8.93 -22.75
N GLY A 501 -26.96 -7.77 -23.32
CA GLY A 501 -28.22 -7.09 -23.09
C GLY A 501 -28.16 -5.88 -22.14
N ILE A 502 -26.99 -5.44 -21.76
CA ILE A 502 -26.79 -4.17 -21.01
C ILE A 502 -27.19 -2.99 -21.93
N ARG A 503 -27.77 -1.95 -21.35
CA ARG A 503 -28.23 -0.75 -22.07
C ARG A 503 -27.74 0.52 -21.38
N ASP A 504 -27.47 1.57 -22.16
CA ASP A 504 -27.32 2.91 -21.60
C ASP A 504 -28.61 3.31 -20.86
N GLY A 505 -28.42 3.89 -19.67
CA GLY A 505 -29.51 4.28 -18.78
C GLY A 505 -29.92 3.20 -17.77
N ASP A 506 -29.37 1.98 -17.84
CA ASP A 506 -29.56 0.96 -16.81
C ASP A 506 -28.91 1.40 -15.49
N GLN A 507 -29.65 1.34 -14.39
CA GLN A 507 -29.13 1.62 -13.07
C GLN A 507 -28.41 0.38 -12.52
N VAL A 508 -27.15 0.50 -12.16
CA VAL A 508 -26.40 -0.58 -11.51
C VAL A 508 -26.85 -0.75 -10.07
N VAL A 509 -27.32 -1.95 -9.73
CA VAL A 509 -27.79 -2.32 -8.39
C VAL A 509 -26.75 -3.15 -7.65
N ALA A 510 -26.06 -4.07 -8.33
CA ALA A 510 -24.99 -4.89 -7.77
C ALA A 510 -23.97 -5.28 -8.85
N VAL A 511 -22.74 -5.53 -8.42
CA VAL A 511 -21.62 -5.95 -9.26
C VAL A 511 -20.94 -7.14 -8.60
N HIS A 512 -20.80 -8.25 -9.32
CA HIS A 512 -20.16 -9.47 -8.81
C HIS A 512 -19.07 -9.95 -9.75
N GLY A 513 -17.93 -10.37 -9.19
CA GLY A 513 -16.81 -10.94 -9.94
C GLY A 513 -15.90 -9.94 -10.64
N LEU A 514 -16.01 -8.63 -10.39
CA LEU A 514 -15.21 -7.61 -11.09
C LEU A 514 -13.70 -7.77 -10.85
N VAL A 515 -13.28 -8.15 -9.67
CA VAL A 515 -11.86 -8.35 -9.33
C VAL A 515 -11.34 -9.59 -10.04
N GLU A 516 -12.07 -10.69 -9.96
CA GLU A 516 -11.67 -11.97 -10.54
C GLU A 516 -11.64 -11.92 -12.08
N THR A 517 -12.64 -11.30 -12.71
CA THR A 517 -12.65 -11.19 -14.17
C THR A 517 -11.55 -10.30 -14.74
N ARG A 518 -10.98 -9.38 -13.95
CA ARG A 518 -9.79 -8.61 -14.38
C ARG A 518 -8.53 -9.45 -14.37
N LYS A 519 -8.40 -10.36 -13.40
CA LYS A 519 -7.23 -11.23 -13.23
C LYS A 519 -7.27 -12.43 -14.17
N HIS A 520 -8.43 -13.04 -14.34
CA HIS A 520 -8.61 -14.29 -15.05
C HIS A 520 -9.53 -14.12 -16.27
N GLU A 521 -9.09 -14.57 -17.43
CA GLU A 521 -9.84 -14.42 -18.68
C GLU A 521 -11.16 -15.20 -18.72
N ASP A 522 -11.22 -16.33 -18.03
CA ASP A 522 -12.36 -17.25 -17.99
C ASP A 522 -13.43 -16.86 -16.95
N LYS A 523 -13.14 -15.89 -16.10
CA LYS A 523 -14.08 -15.47 -15.06
C LYS A 523 -15.09 -14.45 -15.60
N PRO A 524 -16.41 -14.68 -15.39
CA PRO A 524 -17.43 -13.75 -15.82
C PRO A 524 -17.59 -12.57 -14.86
N LEU A 525 -18.16 -11.50 -15.37
CA LEU A 525 -18.72 -10.38 -14.61
C LEU A 525 -20.24 -10.54 -14.59
N THR A 526 -20.84 -10.41 -13.41
CA THR A 526 -22.29 -10.39 -13.26
C THR A 526 -22.74 -9.02 -12.74
N LEU A 527 -23.65 -8.40 -13.46
CA LEU A 527 -24.29 -7.14 -13.07
C LEU A 527 -25.76 -7.38 -12.78
N THR A 528 -26.24 -6.89 -11.64
CA THR A 528 -27.66 -6.68 -11.44
C THR A 528 -27.98 -5.25 -11.86
N VAL A 529 -28.77 -5.11 -12.90
CA VAL A 529 -29.17 -3.80 -13.43
C VAL A 529 -30.68 -3.61 -13.29
N ARG A 530 -31.11 -2.34 -13.20
CA ARG A 530 -32.52 -1.96 -13.17
C ARG A 530 -32.82 -1.07 -14.36
N HIS A 531 -33.80 -1.51 -15.18
CA HIS A 531 -34.37 -0.73 -16.24
C HIS A 531 -35.84 -0.41 -15.91
N GLY A 532 -36.13 0.84 -15.57
CA GLY A 532 -37.46 1.23 -15.07
C GLY A 532 -37.81 0.48 -13.77
N ALA A 533 -38.90 -0.31 -13.81
CA ALA A 533 -39.33 -1.14 -12.68
C ALA A 533 -38.75 -2.57 -12.69
N THR A 534 -38.08 -2.96 -13.77
CA THR A 534 -37.56 -4.33 -13.95
C THR A 534 -36.12 -4.42 -13.53
N GLN A 535 -35.82 -5.39 -12.67
CA GLN A 535 -34.44 -5.74 -12.27
C GLN A 535 -34.05 -7.04 -12.97
N THR A 536 -32.84 -7.05 -13.57
CA THR A 536 -32.31 -8.19 -14.33
C THR A 536 -30.88 -8.44 -13.95
N GLU A 537 -30.51 -9.70 -13.80
CA GLU A 537 -29.13 -10.15 -13.64
C GLU A 537 -28.56 -10.51 -15.03
N ILE A 538 -27.41 -9.92 -15.36
CA ILE A 538 -26.74 -10.09 -16.65
C ILE A 538 -25.31 -10.55 -16.39
N THR A 539 -24.94 -11.69 -16.95
CA THR A 539 -23.59 -12.28 -16.83
C THR A 539 -22.92 -12.30 -18.20
N TYR A 540 -21.67 -11.82 -18.26
CA TYR A 540 -20.86 -11.84 -19.47
C TYR A 540 -19.37 -11.85 -19.15
N THR A 541 -18.53 -12.19 -20.13
CA THR A 541 -17.07 -12.10 -20.00
C THR A 541 -16.62 -10.78 -20.63
N PRO A 542 -16.05 -9.83 -19.87
CA PRO A 542 -15.66 -8.49 -20.35
C PRO A 542 -14.32 -8.56 -21.10
N ARG A 543 -14.35 -9.18 -22.28
CA ARG A 543 -13.20 -9.37 -23.16
C ARG A 543 -13.51 -8.90 -24.57
N ASP A 544 -12.48 -8.40 -25.27
CA ASP A 544 -12.57 -7.90 -26.63
C ASP A 544 -11.56 -8.62 -27.54
N ALA A 545 -10.80 -7.87 -28.33
CA ALA A 545 -9.88 -8.39 -29.33
C ALA A 545 -8.85 -9.38 -28.78
N GLU A 546 -8.58 -10.41 -29.54
CA GLU A 546 -7.43 -11.30 -29.33
C GLU A 546 -6.12 -10.56 -29.64
N VAL A 547 -5.15 -10.69 -28.74
CA VAL A 547 -3.81 -10.15 -28.93
C VAL A 547 -2.74 -11.20 -28.64
N PRO A 548 -1.56 -11.09 -29.26
CA PRO A 548 -0.45 -11.97 -28.94
C PRO A 548 0.00 -11.74 -27.50
N GLY A 549 0.15 -12.83 -26.74
CA GLY A 549 0.72 -12.86 -25.42
C GLY A 549 1.84 -13.88 -25.32
N TYR A 550 2.46 -13.93 -24.16
CA TYR A 550 3.51 -14.88 -23.84
C TYR A 550 3.35 -15.35 -22.41
N GLY A 551 3.77 -16.57 -22.16
CA GLY A 551 3.81 -17.15 -20.82
C GLY A 551 4.81 -18.30 -20.79
N TRP A 552 4.71 -19.12 -19.79
CA TRP A 552 5.61 -20.25 -19.60
C TRP A 552 4.84 -21.56 -19.53
N VAL A 553 5.48 -22.62 -20.01
CA VAL A 553 4.97 -23.99 -19.92
C VAL A 553 6.00 -24.88 -19.24
N ARG A 554 5.53 -25.89 -18.52
CA ARG A 554 6.40 -26.88 -17.88
C ARG A 554 7.25 -27.59 -18.94
N ASN A 555 8.56 -27.63 -18.73
CA ASN A 555 9.43 -28.45 -19.53
C ASN A 555 9.33 -29.92 -19.04
N PRO A 556 8.77 -30.87 -19.83
CA PRO A 556 8.57 -32.24 -19.39
C PRO A 556 9.88 -33.00 -19.17
N ARG A 557 11.00 -32.46 -19.65
CA ARG A 557 12.34 -33.08 -19.50
C ARG A 557 13.07 -32.58 -18.25
N ALA A 558 12.56 -31.57 -17.58
CA ALA A 558 13.20 -31.04 -16.37
C ALA A 558 12.85 -31.92 -15.17
N ALA A 559 13.84 -32.38 -14.45
CA ALA A 559 13.64 -33.08 -13.19
C ALA A 559 13.06 -32.12 -12.14
N GLU A 560 12.15 -32.61 -11.30
CA GLU A 560 11.43 -31.78 -10.34
C GLU A 560 12.36 -31.05 -9.36
N GLY A 561 13.42 -31.65 -8.89
CA GLY A 561 14.42 -31.05 -8.00
C GLY A 561 15.32 -29.98 -8.64
N THR A 562 15.21 -29.72 -9.97
CA THR A 562 15.98 -28.69 -10.67
C THR A 562 15.25 -27.34 -10.75
N CYS A 563 13.99 -27.28 -10.29
CA CYS A 563 13.16 -26.07 -10.31
C CYS A 563 13.47 -25.16 -9.10
N LYS A 564 14.71 -24.76 -8.98
CA LYS A 564 15.17 -23.76 -7.99
C LYS A 564 15.49 -22.47 -8.74
N PHE A 565 14.72 -21.41 -8.49
CA PHE A 565 14.81 -20.15 -9.19
C PHE A 565 15.55 -19.07 -8.40
#